data_c855197d084f7f0f06d8fefb9309a801
#
_entry.id   c855197d084f7f0f06d8fefb9309a801
#
_cell.length_a   1.000
_cell.length_b   1.000
_cell.length_c   1.000
_cell.angle_alpha   90.00
_cell.angle_beta   90.00
_cell.angle_gamma   90.00
#
_symmetry.space_group_name_H-M   'P 1'
#
loop_
_entity.id
_entity.type
_entity.pdbx_description
1 polymer ?
#
loop_
_entity_poly.entity_id
_entity_poly.type
_entity_poly.pdbx_seq_one_letter_code
_entity_poly.pdbx_strand_id
1 'polypeptide(L)'
;MGARLWQPRLPRTVHGVVRRGGGAAARMASLAAAQRRRRRVVRSVAHLDILGDTPLTRHVVTLSAAILVVGLLGEIYLVVTHGWGMGVGAWMAVYVAATVAALPVHELVHAAAFLLLGRGRVCIRFGYETGMLYTRAEGNPLTRGRFVAVLLAPSVLVTGALVLVGVLVAGPALAWALAWTHLSGCAGDLAMVVRIARTPGCTHVRDTDTGVELLANDGDGDGA
;
A
#
# COMPACT_ATOMS: atom_id res chain seq x y z
N MET A 1 77.30 58.43 -34.51
CA MET A 1 76.01 58.67 -33.94
C MET A 1 75.11 57.51 -34.35
N GLY A 2 74.96 56.51 -33.54
CA GLY A 2 74.26 55.27 -33.85
C GLY A 2 73.04 55.12 -32.91
N ALA A 3 71.85 55.18 -33.48
CA ALA A 3 70.63 54.97 -32.76
C ALA A 3 70.42 53.47 -32.59
N ARG A 4 70.36 52.98 -31.38
CA ARG A 4 69.99 51.61 -31.03
C ARG A 4 68.44 51.51 -31.00
N LEU A 5 67.90 50.74 -31.91
CA LEU A 5 66.49 50.40 -31.92
C LEU A 5 66.18 49.40 -30.78
N TRP A 6 65.31 49.79 -29.92
CA TRP A 6 64.77 48.99 -28.81
C TRP A 6 63.77 48.00 -29.42
N GLN A 7 64.00 46.66 -29.21
CA GLN A 7 63.04 45.62 -29.58
C GLN A 7 62.34 45.10 -28.31
N PRO A 8 61.02 45.14 -28.23
CA PRO A 8 60.29 44.54 -27.11
C PRO A 8 60.32 43.02 -27.23
N ARG A 9 60.70 42.34 -26.14
CA ARG A 9 60.60 40.87 -25.99
C ARG A 9 59.14 40.49 -25.77
N LEU A 10 58.63 39.64 -26.68
CA LEU A 10 57.33 38.99 -26.50
C LEU A 10 57.40 37.98 -25.34
N PRO A 11 56.38 37.88 -24.50
CA PRO A 11 56.35 36.92 -23.42
C PRO A 11 56.16 35.49 -23.96
N ARG A 12 56.91 34.56 -23.38
CA ARG A 12 56.82 33.11 -23.64
C ARG A 12 55.41 32.62 -23.34
N THR A 13 54.74 32.07 -24.32
CA THR A 13 53.49 31.32 -24.16
C THR A 13 53.66 30.18 -23.17
N VAL A 14 52.94 30.29 -22.06
CA VAL A 14 52.81 29.24 -21.04
C VAL A 14 51.88 28.16 -21.64
N HIS A 15 52.44 27.08 -22.20
CA HIS A 15 51.69 25.86 -22.42
C HIS A 15 51.54 25.11 -21.12
N GLY A 16 50.37 25.28 -20.47
CA GLY A 16 50.12 24.59 -19.26
C GLY A 16 48.71 24.89 -18.71
N VAL A 17 47.66 24.52 -19.47
CA VAL A 17 46.27 24.54 -18.93
C VAL A 17 45.53 23.51 -19.73
N VAL A 18 45.13 22.59 -18.98
CA VAL A 18 43.91 22.09 -18.43
C VAL A 18 43.50 20.78 -19.10
N ARG A 19 43.91 19.69 -18.48
CA ARG A 19 43.15 18.44 -18.48
C ARG A 19 42.39 18.34 -17.16
N ARG A 20 41.37 19.14 -16.91
CA ARG A 20 40.42 19.02 -15.77
C ARG A 20 38.97 18.91 -16.23
N GLY A 21 38.69 18.54 -17.48
CA GLY A 21 37.33 18.34 -18.00
C GLY A 21 36.78 16.91 -17.86
N GLY A 22 37.63 15.91 -17.64
CA GLY A 22 37.21 14.50 -17.62
C GLY A 22 36.41 14.09 -16.35
N GLY A 23 36.66 14.74 -15.21
CA GLY A 23 36.03 14.37 -13.95
C GLY A 23 34.55 14.77 -13.85
N ALA A 24 34.17 15.92 -14.39
CA ALA A 24 32.79 16.38 -14.37
C ALA A 24 31.91 15.58 -15.34
N ALA A 25 32.38 15.32 -16.55
CA ALA A 25 31.66 14.50 -17.53
C ALA A 25 31.53 13.05 -17.06
N ALA A 26 32.57 12.47 -16.45
CA ALA A 26 32.51 11.13 -15.87
C ALA A 26 31.54 11.08 -14.65
N ARG A 27 31.52 12.10 -13.81
CA ARG A 27 30.54 12.24 -12.70
C ARG A 27 29.11 12.41 -13.22
N MET A 28 28.89 13.20 -14.25
CA MET A 28 27.58 13.37 -14.89
C MET A 28 27.12 12.09 -15.56
N ALA A 29 28.03 11.36 -16.23
CA ALA A 29 27.74 10.05 -16.83
C ALA A 29 27.43 9.00 -15.76
N SER A 30 28.17 8.97 -14.64
CA SER A 30 27.90 8.05 -13.53
C SER A 30 26.59 8.39 -12.80
N LEU A 31 26.25 9.67 -12.63
CA LEU A 31 24.97 10.11 -12.09
C LEU A 31 23.82 9.79 -13.04
N ALA A 32 23.99 9.98 -14.36
CA ALA A 32 23.02 9.59 -15.37
C ALA A 32 22.84 8.06 -15.46
N ALA A 33 23.93 7.29 -15.33
CA ALA A 33 23.88 5.83 -15.26
C ALA A 33 23.25 5.34 -13.95
N ALA A 34 23.55 5.98 -12.81
CA ALA A 34 22.88 5.72 -11.53
C ALA A 34 21.40 6.11 -11.56
N GLN A 35 21.06 7.20 -12.26
CA GLN A 35 19.68 7.64 -12.46
C GLN A 35 18.92 6.75 -13.45
N ARG A 36 19.60 6.23 -14.51
CA ARG A 36 19.08 5.17 -15.40
C ARG A 36 18.93 3.83 -14.66
N ARG A 37 19.86 3.44 -13.78
CA ARG A 37 19.71 2.29 -12.87
C ARG A 37 18.55 2.46 -11.86
N ARG A 38 18.29 3.69 -11.42
CA ARG A 38 17.12 4.00 -10.57
C ARG A 38 15.80 4.05 -11.35
N ARG A 39 15.83 4.31 -12.66
CA ARG A 39 14.76 4.06 -13.61
C ARG A 39 14.92 2.62 -14.16
N ARG A 40 14.97 1.61 -13.29
CA ARG A 40 14.56 0.27 -13.73
C ARG A 40 13.14 0.46 -14.26
N VAL A 41 12.98 0.26 -15.55
CA VAL A 41 11.68 0.33 -16.20
C VAL A 41 10.83 -0.74 -15.54
N VAL A 42 9.92 -0.30 -14.68
CA VAL A 42 8.98 -1.18 -14.01
C VAL A 42 7.86 -1.36 -15.02
N ARG A 43 7.80 -2.53 -15.63
CA ARG A 43 6.76 -2.87 -16.60
C ARG A 43 5.46 -3.11 -15.86
N SER A 44 4.37 -2.47 -16.29
CA SER A 44 3.02 -2.82 -15.85
C SER A 44 2.66 -4.23 -16.33
N VAL A 45 2.31 -5.11 -15.40
CA VAL A 45 1.91 -6.50 -15.67
C VAL A 45 0.40 -6.60 -15.72
N ALA A 46 -0.29 -5.90 -14.81
CA ALA A 46 -1.76 -5.87 -14.75
C ALA A 46 -2.21 -4.60 -14.03
N HIS A 47 -3.40 -4.15 -14.38
CA HIS A 47 -4.14 -3.13 -13.65
C HIS A 47 -5.39 -3.80 -13.07
N LEU A 48 -5.61 -3.62 -11.77
CA LEU A 48 -6.79 -4.16 -11.07
C LEU A 48 -7.66 -2.97 -10.68
N ASP A 49 -8.78 -2.82 -11.36
CA ASP A 49 -9.80 -1.84 -11.03
C ASP A 49 -10.88 -2.51 -10.17
N ILE A 50 -10.97 -2.09 -8.91
CA ILE A 50 -11.88 -2.72 -7.93
C ILE A 50 -13.34 -2.47 -8.30
N LEU A 51 -13.64 -1.30 -8.83
CA LEU A 51 -15.02 -0.88 -9.13
C LEU A 51 -15.43 -1.20 -10.58
N GLY A 52 -14.48 -1.16 -11.53
CA GLY A 52 -14.72 -1.41 -12.95
C GLY A 52 -14.64 -2.89 -13.36
N ASP A 53 -13.94 -3.73 -12.59
CA ASP A 53 -13.81 -5.18 -12.88
C ASP A 53 -14.97 -5.96 -12.27
N THR A 54 -16.04 -6.17 -13.07
CA THR A 54 -17.25 -6.93 -12.67
C THR A 54 -16.94 -8.31 -12.07
N PRO A 55 -16.04 -9.16 -12.62
CA PRO A 55 -15.62 -10.40 -12.00
C PRO A 55 -15.01 -10.23 -10.61
N LEU A 56 -14.15 -9.22 -10.41
CA LEU A 56 -13.53 -8.96 -9.11
C LEU A 56 -14.56 -8.51 -8.08
N THR A 57 -15.43 -7.57 -8.46
CA THR A 57 -16.54 -7.10 -7.61
C THR A 57 -17.44 -8.27 -7.18
N ARG A 58 -17.79 -9.18 -8.10
CA ARG A 58 -18.58 -10.38 -7.77
C ARG A 58 -17.86 -11.27 -6.75
N HIS A 59 -16.54 -11.49 -6.90
CA HIS A 59 -15.77 -12.27 -5.94
C HIS A 59 -15.74 -11.61 -4.55
N VAL A 60 -15.58 -10.29 -4.49
CA VAL A 60 -15.61 -9.53 -3.23
C VAL A 60 -16.97 -9.69 -2.54
N VAL A 61 -18.07 -9.48 -3.27
CA VAL A 61 -19.43 -9.61 -2.71
C VAL A 61 -19.69 -11.04 -2.24
N THR A 62 -19.31 -12.06 -3.04
CA THR A 62 -19.48 -13.46 -2.67
C THR A 62 -18.66 -13.82 -1.43
N LEU A 63 -17.42 -13.36 -1.35
CA LEU A 63 -16.54 -13.58 -0.19
C LEU A 63 -17.11 -12.90 1.06
N SER A 64 -17.52 -11.64 0.95
CA SER A 64 -18.17 -10.90 2.04
C SER A 64 -19.43 -11.62 2.54
N ALA A 65 -20.30 -12.04 1.63
CA ALA A 65 -21.51 -12.77 1.97
C ALA A 65 -21.20 -14.12 2.65
N ALA A 66 -20.22 -14.88 2.15
CA ALA A 66 -19.79 -16.13 2.76
C ALA A 66 -19.27 -15.93 4.19
N ILE A 67 -18.45 -14.90 4.41
CA ILE A 67 -17.94 -14.53 5.74
C ILE A 67 -19.12 -14.19 6.68
N LEU A 68 -20.07 -13.37 6.22
CA LEU A 68 -21.26 -13.03 7.01
C LEU A 68 -22.11 -14.24 7.36
N VAL A 69 -22.33 -15.17 6.44
CA VAL A 69 -23.08 -16.40 6.70
C VAL A 69 -22.40 -17.25 7.77
N VAL A 70 -21.09 -17.46 7.66
CA VAL A 70 -20.32 -18.19 8.70
C VAL A 70 -20.38 -17.44 10.02
N GLY A 71 -20.25 -16.11 10.00
CA GLY A 71 -20.39 -15.26 11.18
C GLY A 71 -21.75 -15.41 11.85
N LEU A 72 -22.83 -15.38 11.07
CA LEU A 72 -24.19 -15.52 11.57
C LEU A 72 -24.45 -16.91 12.21
N LEU A 73 -23.98 -17.98 11.57
CA LEU A 73 -24.12 -19.33 12.12
C LEU A 73 -23.37 -19.49 13.45
N GLY A 74 -22.15 -18.96 13.54
CA GLY A 74 -21.39 -18.96 14.78
C GLY A 74 -22.02 -18.06 15.87
N GLU A 75 -22.59 -16.92 15.50
CA GLU A 75 -23.30 -16.04 16.42
C GLU A 75 -24.52 -16.74 17.03
N ILE A 76 -25.36 -17.39 16.22
CA ILE A 76 -26.50 -18.18 16.70
C ILE A 76 -26.03 -19.24 17.71
N TYR A 77 -24.99 -19.99 17.38
CA TYR A 77 -24.42 -20.99 18.28
C TYR A 77 -23.95 -20.37 19.60
N LEU A 78 -23.21 -19.25 19.57
CA LEU A 78 -22.67 -18.61 20.77
C LEU A 78 -23.76 -17.99 21.65
N VAL A 79 -24.76 -17.37 21.04
CA VAL A 79 -25.90 -16.81 21.80
C VAL A 79 -26.72 -17.92 22.47
N VAL A 80 -26.94 -19.04 21.79
CA VAL A 80 -27.67 -20.18 22.36
C VAL A 80 -26.90 -20.82 23.52
N THR A 81 -25.57 -20.91 23.41
CA THR A 81 -24.75 -21.60 24.41
C THR A 81 -24.29 -20.71 25.56
N HIS A 82 -24.01 -19.43 25.32
CA HIS A 82 -23.43 -18.49 26.27
C HIS A 82 -24.33 -17.28 26.61
N GLY A 83 -25.43 -17.11 25.87
CA GLY A 83 -26.28 -15.93 25.97
C GLY A 83 -25.64 -14.67 25.37
N TRP A 84 -26.31 -13.54 25.58
CA TRP A 84 -25.88 -12.22 25.10
C TRP A 84 -24.79 -11.56 25.95
N GLY A 85 -24.57 -12.06 27.18
CA GLY A 85 -23.63 -11.48 28.15
C GLY A 85 -24.11 -10.16 28.78
N MET A 86 -25.12 -9.50 28.18
CA MET A 86 -25.79 -8.29 28.67
C MET A 86 -27.20 -8.19 28.08
N GLY A 87 -27.98 -7.14 28.48
CA GLY A 87 -29.27 -6.88 27.87
C GLY A 87 -29.17 -6.61 26.37
N VAL A 88 -30.08 -7.20 25.56
CA VAL A 88 -30.04 -7.15 24.07
C VAL A 88 -29.96 -5.70 23.55
N GLY A 89 -30.66 -4.74 24.15
CA GLY A 89 -30.58 -3.33 23.73
C GLY A 89 -29.18 -2.73 23.91
N ALA A 90 -28.52 -3.00 25.04
CA ALA A 90 -27.14 -2.55 25.30
C ALA A 90 -26.17 -3.26 24.38
N TRP A 91 -26.35 -4.57 24.17
CA TRP A 91 -25.53 -5.36 23.21
C TRP A 91 -25.58 -4.76 21.81
N MET A 92 -26.78 -4.51 21.29
CA MET A 92 -26.97 -3.89 19.98
C MET A 92 -26.36 -2.50 19.89
N ALA A 93 -26.51 -1.66 20.96
CA ALA A 93 -25.89 -0.34 20.97
C ALA A 93 -24.36 -0.40 20.90
N VAL A 94 -23.75 -1.29 21.67
CA VAL A 94 -22.27 -1.50 21.62
C VAL A 94 -21.83 -2.06 20.27
N TYR A 95 -22.55 -3.06 19.74
CA TYR A 95 -22.25 -3.65 18.43
C TYR A 95 -22.28 -2.60 17.33
N VAL A 96 -23.33 -1.80 17.24
CA VAL A 96 -23.45 -0.75 16.21
C VAL A 96 -22.39 0.33 16.40
N ALA A 97 -22.19 0.80 17.63
CA ALA A 97 -21.19 1.84 17.90
C ALA A 97 -19.77 1.37 17.57
N ALA A 98 -19.40 0.15 17.96
CA ALA A 98 -18.09 -0.41 17.67
C ALA A 98 -17.89 -0.66 16.16
N THR A 99 -18.92 -1.16 15.46
CA THR A 99 -18.87 -1.37 14.01
C THR A 99 -18.69 -0.05 13.25
N VAL A 100 -19.46 0.99 13.63
CA VAL A 100 -19.34 2.31 13.00
C VAL A 100 -17.97 2.94 13.28
N ALA A 101 -17.47 2.82 14.51
CA ALA A 101 -16.15 3.33 14.88
C ALA A 101 -15.01 2.57 14.17
N ALA A 102 -15.21 1.28 13.88
CA ALA A 102 -14.22 0.48 13.16
C ALA A 102 -13.97 0.97 11.72
N LEU A 103 -14.94 1.59 11.05
CA LEU A 103 -14.78 2.07 9.67
C LEU A 103 -13.66 3.10 9.53
N PRO A 104 -13.65 4.24 10.23
CA PRO A 104 -12.54 5.17 10.13
C PRO A 104 -11.23 4.61 10.71
N VAL A 105 -11.29 3.75 11.73
CA VAL A 105 -10.10 3.11 12.29
C VAL A 105 -9.45 2.18 11.29
N HIS A 106 -10.22 1.44 10.49
CA HIS A 106 -9.74 0.61 9.39
C HIS A 106 -8.89 1.43 8.41
N GLU A 107 -9.40 2.57 7.93
CA GLU A 107 -8.70 3.45 7.02
C GLU A 107 -7.44 4.07 7.65
N LEU A 108 -7.51 4.44 8.92
CA LEU A 108 -6.35 4.95 9.66
C LEU A 108 -5.24 3.90 9.81
N VAL A 109 -5.60 2.62 9.96
CA VAL A 109 -4.63 1.52 10.02
C VAL A 109 -3.96 1.33 8.65
N HIS A 110 -4.71 1.40 7.53
CA HIS A 110 -4.11 1.43 6.20
C HIS A 110 -3.13 2.60 6.04
N ALA A 111 -3.54 3.81 6.41
CA ALA A 111 -2.70 5.00 6.34
C ALA A 111 -1.41 4.84 7.17
N ALA A 112 -1.53 4.36 8.40
CA ALA A 112 -0.37 4.11 9.26
C ALA A 112 0.57 3.06 8.67
N ALA A 113 0.02 1.95 8.14
CA ALA A 113 0.79 0.89 7.50
C ALA A 113 1.51 1.41 6.24
N PHE A 114 0.85 2.23 5.40
CA PHE A 114 1.48 2.88 4.25
C PHE A 114 2.63 3.80 4.68
N LEU A 115 2.45 4.63 5.70
CA LEU A 115 3.50 5.54 6.20
C LEU A 115 4.70 4.76 6.74
N LEU A 116 4.46 3.70 7.51
CA LEU A 116 5.52 2.88 8.11
C LEU A 116 6.29 2.08 7.05
N LEU A 117 5.57 1.41 6.12
CA LEU A 117 6.16 0.53 5.13
C LEU A 117 6.64 1.28 3.88
N GLY A 118 6.06 2.45 3.59
CA GLY A 118 6.45 3.35 2.50
C GLY A 118 7.70 4.19 2.82
N ARG A 119 8.18 4.17 4.08
CA ARG A 119 9.38 4.91 4.54
C ARG A 119 9.34 6.40 4.19
N GLY A 120 8.21 7.06 4.42
CA GLY A 120 8.04 8.50 4.19
C GLY A 120 8.05 8.94 2.71
N ARG A 121 7.92 8.02 1.77
CA ARG A 121 7.89 8.29 0.31
C ARG A 121 6.50 8.20 -0.28
N VAL A 122 5.48 8.18 0.56
CA VAL A 122 4.08 8.11 0.18
C VAL A 122 3.34 9.30 0.78
N CYS A 123 2.42 9.85 0.03
CA CYS A 123 1.47 10.86 0.47
C CYS A 123 0.11 10.16 0.63
N ILE A 124 -0.48 10.28 1.81
CA ILE A 124 -1.78 9.65 2.10
C ILE A 124 -2.89 10.62 1.74
N ARG A 125 -3.89 10.10 1.04
CA ARG A 125 -5.17 10.78 0.77
C ARG A 125 -6.31 9.91 1.23
N PHE A 126 -7.26 10.53 1.92
CA PHE A 126 -8.52 9.91 2.27
C PHE A 126 -9.61 10.40 1.33
N GLY A 127 -10.51 9.54 0.97
CA GLY A 127 -11.65 9.87 0.15
C GLY A 127 -12.89 9.07 0.53
N TYR A 128 -14.01 9.49 -0.06
CA TYR A 128 -15.29 8.82 0.09
C TYR A 128 -15.93 8.74 -1.30
N GLU A 129 -16.25 7.53 -1.72
CA GLU A 129 -16.84 7.29 -3.03
C GLU A 129 -17.84 6.14 -2.94
N THR A 130 -19.03 6.33 -3.51
CA THR A 130 -20.08 5.31 -3.60
C THR A 130 -20.42 4.64 -2.25
N GLY A 131 -20.39 5.41 -1.14
CA GLY A 131 -20.70 4.88 0.19
C GLY A 131 -19.53 4.22 0.91
N MET A 132 -18.33 4.21 0.35
CA MET A 132 -17.13 3.63 0.93
C MET A 132 -16.07 4.69 1.25
N LEU A 133 -15.49 4.60 2.44
CA LEU A 133 -14.25 5.30 2.77
C LEU A 133 -13.09 4.56 2.10
N TYR A 134 -12.09 5.32 1.67
CA TYR A 134 -10.86 4.72 1.16
C TYR A 134 -9.63 5.53 1.54
N THR A 135 -8.51 4.82 1.65
CA THR A 135 -7.18 5.40 1.86
C THR A 135 -6.33 5.14 0.63
N ARG A 136 -5.76 6.19 0.05
CA ARG A 136 -4.82 6.11 -1.08
C ARG A 136 -3.42 6.51 -0.66
N ALA A 137 -2.44 5.86 -1.25
CA ALA A 137 -1.03 6.14 -1.06
C ALA A 137 -0.37 6.56 -2.37
N GLU A 138 -0.37 7.86 -2.65
CA GLU A 138 0.34 8.42 -3.81
C GLU A 138 1.84 8.40 -3.56
N GLY A 139 2.62 7.88 -4.50
CA GLY A 139 4.07 7.89 -4.40
C GLY A 139 4.76 6.73 -5.11
N ASN A 140 5.91 6.34 -4.56
CA ASN A 140 6.69 5.25 -5.14
C ASN A 140 6.01 3.89 -4.91
N PRO A 141 6.10 2.96 -5.89
CA PRO A 141 5.58 1.61 -5.71
C PRO A 141 6.18 0.93 -4.48
N LEU A 142 5.35 0.22 -3.73
CA LEU A 142 5.80 -0.65 -2.65
C LEU A 142 6.16 -2.02 -3.21
N THR A 143 7.08 -2.73 -2.54
CA THR A 143 7.31 -4.15 -2.86
C THR A 143 6.02 -4.93 -2.58
N ARG A 144 5.79 -6.00 -3.36
CA ARG A 144 4.63 -6.89 -3.24
C ARG A 144 4.31 -7.26 -1.78
N GLY A 145 5.32 -7.73 -1.03
CA GLY A 145 5.12 -8.15 0.37
C GLY A 145 4.71 -7.02 1.30
N ARG A 146 5.24 -5.80 1.11
CA ARG A 146 4.84 -4.63 1.90
C ARG A 146 3.42 -4.20 1.59
N PHE A 147 3.04 -4.20 0.32
CA PHE A 147 1.69 -3.84 -0.08
C PHE A 147 0.66 -4.84 0.46
N VAL A 148 0.96 -6.16 0.39
CA VAL A 148 0.14 -7.20 1.01
C VAL A 148 0.04 -7.01 2.53
N ALA A 149 1.13 -6.64 3.20
CA ALA A 149 1.09 -6.35 4.64
C ALA A 149 0.21 -5.13 4.97
N VAL A 150 0.21 -4.09 4.11
CA VAL A 150 -0.71 -2.94 4.26
C VAL A 150 -2.16 -3.42 4.16
N LEU A 151 -2.51 -4.21 3.13
CA LEU A 151 -3.88 -4.70 2.94
C LEU A 151 -4.36 -5.60 4.09
N LEU A 152 -3.46 -6.41 4.67
CA LEU A 152 -3.81 -7.31 5.77
C LEU A 152 -3.82 -6.61 7.15
N ALA A 153 -3.20 -5.44 7.28
CA ALA A 153 -3.06 -4.77 8.57
C ALA A 153 -4.40 -4.52 9.29
N PRO A 154 -5.46 -3.96 8.65
CA PRO A 154 -6.75 -3.80 9.32
C PRO A 154 -7.40 -5.12 9.69
N SER A 155 -7.34 -6.13 8.79
CA SER A 155 -7.93 -7.45 9.05
C SER A 155 -7.35 -8.10 10.31
N VAL A 156 -6.09 -7.83 10.64
CA VAL A 156 -5.43 -8.37 11.84
C VAL A 156 -5.62 -7.45 13.04
N LEU A 157 -5.26 -6.17 12.90
CA LEU A 157 -5.19 -5.25 14.04
C LEU A 157 -6.57 -4.80 14.51
N VAL A 158 -7.44 -4.38 13.58
CA VAL A 158 -8.78 -3.90 13.95
C VAL A 158 -9.65 -5.07 14.39
N THR A 159 -9.62 -6.20 13.67
CA THR A 159 -10.37 -7.40 14.11
C THR A 159 -9.91 -7.87 15.48
N GLY A 160 -8.59 -7.93 15.72
CA GLY A 160 -8.04 -8.29 17.04
C GLY A 160 -8.48 -7.36 18.16
N ALA A 161 -8.50 -6.04 17.90
CA ALA A 161 -9.00 -5.05 18.84
C ALA A 161 -10.52 -5.22 19.12
N LEU A 162 -11.31 -5.47 18.07
CA LEU A 162 -12.76 -5.71 18.21
C LEU A 162 -13.06 -6.99 18.98
N VAL A 163 -12.30 -8.07 18.75
CA VAL A 163 -12.40 -9.30 19.57
C VAL A 163 -12.13 -8.99 21.04
N LEU A 164 -11.05 -8.27 21.33
CA LEU A 164 -10.71 -7.89 22.71
C LEU A 164 -11.82 -7.07 23.35
N VAL A 165 -12.32 -6.04 22.68
CA VAL A 165 -13.44 -5.21 23.16
C VAL A 165 -14.68 -6.08 23.41
N GLY A 166 -15.05 -6.94 22.46
CA GLY A 166 -16.22 -7.80 22.59
C GLY A 166 -16.13 -8.74 23.78
N VAL A 167 -14.98 -9.41 23.96
CA VAL A 167 -14.76 -10.31 25.12
C VAL A 167 -14.84 -9.55 26.44
N LEU A 168 -14.24 -8.37 26.54
CA LEU A 168 -14.18 -7.60 27.80
C LEU A 168 -15.54 -6.97 28.15
N VAL A 169 -16.37 -6.64 27.15
CA VAL A 169 -17.64 -5.91 27.37
C VAL A 169 -18.83 -6.86 27.55
N ALA A 170 -18.96 -7.90 26.71
CA ALA A 170 -20.14 -8.77 26.72
C ALA A 170 -19.84 -10.26 26.49
N GLY A 171 -18.56 -10.62 26.35
CA GLY A 171 -18.16 -12.02 26.18
C GLY A 171 -18.10 -12.47 24.71
N PRO A 172 -18.13 -13.81 24.48
CA PRO A 172 -17.77 -14.39 23.19
C PRO A 172 -18.72 -14.07 22.05
N ALA A 173 -20.01 -13.89 22.30
CA ALA A 173 -20.99 -13.56 21.27
C ALA A 173 -20.69 -12.20 20.65
N LEU A 174 -20.50 -11.14 21.46
CA LEU A 174 -20.17 -9.82 20.93
C LEU A 174 -18.81 -9.82 20.21
N ALA A 175 -17.81 -10.51 20.75
CA ALA A 175 -16.50 -10.63 20.12
C ALA A 175 -16.58 -11.28 18.72
N TRP A 176 -17.37 -12.34 18.62
CA TRP A 176 -17.59 -13.04 17.35
C TRP A 176 -18.32 -12.16 16.34
N ALA A 177 -19.45 -11.55 16.74
CA ALA A 177 -20.22 -10.68 15.86
C ALA A 177 -19.37 -9.53 15.29
N LEU A 178 -18.63 -8.83 16.14
CA LEU A 178 -17.74 -7.74 15.75
C LEU A 178 -16.63 -8.22 14.80
N ALA A 179 -15.99 -9.34 15.12
CA ALA A 179 -14.90 -9.88 14.30
C ALA A 179 -15.38 -10.25 12.89
N TRP A 180 -16.47 -11.00 12.77
CA TRP A 180 -16.95 -11.49 11.48
C TRP A 180 -17.57 -10.37 10.64
N THR A 181 -18.26 -9.41 11.25
CA THR A 181 -18.75 -8.22 10.56
C THR A 181 -17.58 -7.40 10.00
N HIS A 182 -16.55 -7.15 10.78
CA HIS A 182 -15.37 -6.43 10.31
C HIS A 182 -14.63 -7.21 9.20
N LEU A 183 -14.42 -8.52 9.37
CA LEU A 183 -13.78 -9.36 8.35
C LEU A 183 -14.56 -9.38 7.04
N SER A 184 -15.89 -9.34 7.08
CA SER A 184 -16.70 -9.24 5.85
C SER A 184 -16.45 -7.91 5.13
N GLY A 185 -16.25 -6.83 5.86
CA GLY A 185 -15.83 -5.54 5.31
C GLY A 185 -14.42 -5.56 4.70
N CYS A 186 -13.53 -6.42 5.21
CA CYS A 186 -12.17 -6.61 4.66
C CYS A 186 -12.13 -7.48 3.38
N ALA A 187 -13.28 -7.94 2.86
CA ALA A 187 -13.31 -8.84 1.71
C ALA A 187 -12.64 -8.24 0.45
N GLY A 188 -12.70 -6.94 0.27
CA GLY A 188 -11.98 -6.22 -0.81
C GLY A 188 -10.47 -6.37 -0.70
N ASP A 189 -9.92 -6.09 0.48
CA ASP A 189 -8.49 -6.21 0.76
C ASP A 189 -8.01 -7.66 0.59
N LEU A 190 -8.77 -8.62 1.12
CA LEU A 190 -8.45 -10.05 1.01
C LEU A 190 -8.48 -10.51 -0.45
N ALA A 191 -9.47 -10.09 -1.24
CA ALA A 191 -9.53 -10.39 -2.66
C ALA A 191 -8.33 -9.79 -3.42
N MET A 192 -7.94 -8.55 -3.10
CA MET A 192 -6.74 -7.93 -3.66
C MET A 192 -5.47 -8.68 -3.29
N VAL A 193 -5.30 -9.10 -2.04
CA VAL A 193 -4.17 -9.92 -1.60
C VAL A 193 -4.07 -11.20 -2.44
N VAL A 194 -5.20 -11.89 -2.65
CA VAL A 194 -5.23 -13.12 -3.47
C VAL A 194 -4.84 -12.82 -4.93
N ARG A 195 -5.35 -11.74 -5.52
CA ARG A 195 -5.02 -11.35 -6.91
C ARG A 195 -3.55 -11.00 -7.05
N ILE A 196 -3.01 -10.17 -6.15
CA ILE A 196 -1.58 -9.83 -6.10
C ILE A 196 -0.73 -11.09 -5.93
N ALA A 197 -1.14 -12.00 -5.04
CA ALA A 197 -0.44 -13.25 -4.77
C ALA A 197 -0.45 -14.21 -5.96
N ARG A 198 -1.47 -14.20 -6.79
CA ARG A 198 -1.62 -15.06 -7.97
C ARG A 198 -1.08 -14.46 -9.26
N THR A 199 -0.65 -13.20 -9.28
CA THR A 199 -0.10 -12.58 -10.48
C THR A 199 1.39 -12.91 -10.62
N PRO A 200 1.77 -13.71 -11.65
CA PRO A 200 3.16 -14.06 -11.89
C PRO A 200 4.00 -12.82 -12.23
N GLY A 201 5.25 -12.79 -11.81
CA GLY A 201 6.18 -11.70 -12.11
C GLY A 201 5.91 -10.38 -11.38
N CYS A 202 4.82 -10.27 -10.60
CA CYS A 202 4.55 -9.08 -9.79
C CYS A 202 5.58 -8.95 -8.67
N THR A 203 6.41 -7.91 -8.72
CA THR A 203 7.43 -7.59 -7.69
C THR A 203 7.07 -6.36 -6.87
N HIS A 204 6.35 -5.41 -7.47
CA HIS A 204 5.94 -4.14 -6.86
C HIS A 204 4.48 -3.86 -7.17
N VAL A 205 3.86 -3.06 -6.33
CA VAL A 205 2.47 -2.62 -6.47
C VAL A 205 2.42 -1.12 -6.25
N ARG A 206 1.68 -0.42 -7.11
CA ARG A 206 1.39 1.01 -7.02
C ARG A 206 -0.09 1.20 -6.83
N ASP A 207 -0.46 2.06 -5.89
CA ASP A 207 -1.83 2.53 -5.74
C ASP A 207 -2.16 3.56 -6.83
N THR A 208 -3.36 3.50 -7.40
CA THR A 208 -3.81 4.35 -8.50
C THR A 208 -5.20 4.93 -8.19
N ASP A 209 -5.69 5.83 -9.03
CA ASP A 209 -7.00 6.46 -8.82
C ASP A 209 -8.18 5.50 -8.92
N THR A 210 -8.04 4.41 -9.66
CA THR A 210 -9.13 3.44 -9.91
C THR A 210 -8.88 2.07 -9.31
N GLY A 211 -7.73 1.89 -8.61
CA GLY A 211 -7.37 0.59 -8.06
C GLY A 211 -5.86 0.43 -7.86
N VAL A 212 -5.26 -0.68 -8.28
CA VAL A 212 -3.83 -0.93 -8.13
C VAL A 212 -3.18 -1.39 -9.43
N GLU A 213 -1.96 -0.90 -9.65
CA GLU A 213 -1.12 -1.31 -10.76
C GLU A 213 -0.06 -2.31 -10.27
N LEU A 214 -0.02 -3.48 -10.88
CA LEU A 214 0.93 -4.54 -10.59
C LEU A 214 2.13 -4.40 -11.52
N LEU A 215 3.33 -4.40 -10.96
CA LEU A 215 4.55 -4.04 -11.65
C LEU A 215 5.59 -5.16 -11.53
N ALA A 216 6.30 -5.45 -12.65
CA ALA A 216 7.44 -6.35 -12.70
C ALA A 216 8.75 -5.57 -12.86
N ASN A 217 9.87 -6.10 -12.38
CA ASN A 217 11.20 -5.60 -12.72
C ASN A 217 11.64 -6.17 -14.07
N ASP A 218 12.07 -5.32 -15.01
CA ASP A 218 12.61 -5.75 -16.33
C ASP A 218 13.89 -6.61 -16.24
N GLY A 219 14.38 -6.93 -15.06
CA GLY A 219 15.58 -7.74 -14.84
C GLY A 219 15.34 -9.21 -14.55
N ASP A 220 14.09 -9.64 -14.39
CA ASP A 220 13.76 -11.04 -14.03
C ASP A 220 13.21 -11.85 -15.23
N GLY A 221 13.23 -11.29 -16.46
CA GLY A 221 12.66 -11.90 -17.67
C GLY A 221 13.60 -12.72 -18.55
N ASP A 222 14.91 -12.75 -18.28
CA ASP A 222 15.91 -13.41 -19.14
C ASP A 222 16.41 -14.76 -18.59
N GLY A 223 15.59 -15.47 -17.83
CA GLY A 223 15.95 -16.76 -17.22
C GLY A 223 14.82 -17.77 -17.16
N ALA A 224 14.13 -18.03 -18.29
CA ALA A 224 13.23 -19.18 -18.44
C ALA A 224 13.32 -19.77 -19.84
#